data_737514e1fd6edfbd8e43f55bc3ab196d
#
_entry.id   737514e1fd6edfbd8e43f55bc3ab196d
#
_cell.length_a   1.000
_cell.length_b   1.000
_cell.length_c   1.000
_cell.angle_alpha   90.00
_cell.angle_beta   90.00
_cell.angle_gamma   90.00
#
_symmetry.space_group_name_H-M   'P 1'
#
loop_
_entity.id
_entity.type
_entity.pdbx_description
1 polymer ?
#
loop_
_entity_poly.entity_id
_entity_poly.type
_entity_poly.pdbx_seq_one_letter_code
_entity_poly.pdbx_strand_id
1 'polypeptide(L)'
;MRDNLRQYRAIRDALTHGYPGEPTGRLAQHLATLAAFISGIVASKSTQLPKVASHVPGGTKPESRVKRLARWVDNDPITAAVSFCPSAQVLLAPLALQTLVLVLDGSVVGRGGVALMIHVVYKGRALPLAWLVRQGKKGHVPEALHIAVIEQVQRQIPAGAQVVLLGDGEFDGTTLQQTIQDYHWSYVVRTGSHITVRWDGETFRCETVASCITPGTLVELTDVRVTQEAYGPVMLLCCWAKG
;
A
#
# COMPACT_ATOMS: atom_id res chain seq x y z
N MET A 1 13.55 0.27 -31.31
CA MET A 1 12.13 0.34 -31.71
C MET A 1 11.37 -0.99 -31.61
N ARG A 2 11.97 -2.14 -32.01
CA ARG A 2 11.36 -3.48 -31.85
C ARG A 2 11.10 -3.86 -30.38
N ASP A 3 12.03 -3.52 -29.48
CA ASP A 3 11.92 -3.85 -28.05
C ASP A 3 10.78 -3.12 -27.35
N ASN A 4 10.55 -1.84 -27.65
CA ASN A 4 9.45 -1.07 -27.07
C ASN A 4 8.06 -1.63 -27.48
N LEU A 5 7.94 -2.14 -28.72
CA LEU A 5 6.69 -2.75 -29.18
C LEU A 5 6.45 -4.11 -28.51
N ARG A 6 7.50 -4.90 -28.32
CA ARG A 6 7.42 -6.19 -27.59
C ARG A 6 7.04 -5.95 -26.13
N GLN A 7 7.68 -5.00 -25.47
CA GLN A 7 7.36 -4.62 -24.10
C GLN A 7 5.92 -4.09 -23.95
N TYR A 8 5.50 -3.21 -24.84
CA TYR A 8 4.12 -2.72 -24.87
C TYR A 8 3.10 -3.86 -24.98
N ARG A 9 3.31 -4.83 -25.88
CA ARG A 9 2.43 -5.98 -26.05
C ARG A 9 2.38 -6.82 -24.76
N ALA A 10 3.52 -7.16 -24.18
CA ALA A 10 3.58 -7.92 -22.94
C ALA A 10 2.84 -7.23 -21.78
N ILE A 11 3.01 -5.91 -21.64
CA ILE A 11 2.30 -5.14 -20.61
C ILE A 11 0.79 -5.14 -20.89
N ARG A 12 0.38 -4.90 -22.13
CA ARG A 12 -1.03 -4.90 -22.51
C ARG A 12 -1.68 -6.25 -22.21
N ASP A 13 -1.05 -7.33 -22.60
CA ASP A 13 -1.54 -8.69 -22.42
C ASP A 13 -1.62 -9.04 -20.92
N ALA A 14 -0.66 -8.63 -20.10
CA ALA A 14 -0.70 -8.77 -18.66
C ALA A 14 -1.85 -7.99 -18.01
N LEU A 15 -2.08 -6.75 -18.45
CA LEU A 15 -3.20 -5.94 -17.98
C LEU A 15 -4.57 -6.53 -18.35
N THR A 16 -4.71 -7.05 -19.57
CA THR A 16 -5.98 -7.67 -20.02
C THR A 16 -6.26 -8.99 -19.32
N HIS A 17 -5.23 -9.74 -18.93
CA HIS A 17 -5.38 -11.01 -18.21
C HIS A 17 -6.05 -10.85 -16.83
N GLY A 18 -6.00 -9.68 -16.22
CA GLY A 18 -6.64 -9.38 -14.94
C GLY A 18 -8.18 -9.28 -15.00
N TYR A 19 -8.77 -9.33 -16.18
CA TYR A 19 -10.23 -9.20 -16.35
C TYR A 19 -10.88 -10.55 -16.61
N PRO A 20 -12.14 -10.76 -16.16
CA PRO A 20 -12.86 -12.02 -16.32
C PRO A 20 -13.24 -12.35 -17.78
N GLY A 21 -12.99 -11.46 -18.71
CA GLY A 21 -13.24 -11.63 -20.15
C GLY A 21 -12.40 -10.67 -20.97
N GLU A 22 -12.45 -10.77 -22.29
CA GLU A 22 -11.71 -9.87 -23.18
C GLU A 22 -12.25 -8.44 -23.08
N PRO A 23 -11.43 -7.46 -22.65
CA PRO A 23 -11.86 -6.07 -22.57
C PRO A 23 -12.21 -5.50 -23.95
N THR A 24 -13.38 -4.88 -24.08
CA THR A 24 -13.86 -4.29 -25.34
C THR A 24 -14.15 -2.79 -25.18
N GLY A 25 -14.40 -2.08 -26.28
CA GLY A 25 -14.83 -0.70 -26.30
C GLY A 25 -13.90 0.26 -25.56
N ARG A 26 -14.45 1.07 -24.66
CA ARG A 26 -13.68 2.08 -23.89
C ARG A 26 -12.64 1.46 -22.96
N LEU A 27 -12.97 0.33 -22.34
CA LEU A 27 -12.03 -0.36 -21.43
C LEU A 27 -10.78 -0.82 -22.18
N ALA A 28 -10.95 -1.45 -23.36
CA ALA A 28 -9.81 -1.86 -24.18
C ALA A 28 -8.93 -0.67 -24.59
N GLN A 29 -9.54 0.48 -24.92
CA GLN A 29 -8.81 1.71 -25.24
C GLN A 29 -8.04 2.26 -24.02
N HIS A 30 -8.65 2.20 -22.81
CA HIS A 30 -8.00 2.61 -21.57
C HIS A 30 -6.78 1.74 -21.27
N LEU A 31 -6.93 0.42 -21.32
CA LEU A 31 -5.83 -0.52 -21.07
C LEU A 31 -4.71 -0.41 -22.11
N ALA A 32 -5.06 -0.20 -23.39
CA ALA A 32 -4.07 0.06 -24.43
C ALA A 32 -3.29 1.36 -24.18
N THR A 33 -3.95 2.41 -23.68
CA THR A 33 -3.28 3.67 -23.35
C THR A 33 -2.44 3.53 -22.08
N LEU A 34 -2.94 2.82 -21.06
CA LEU A 34 -2.17 2.51 -19.85
C LEU A 34 -0.91 1.70 -20.17
N ALA A 35 -1.04 0.65 -21.00
CA ALA A 35 0.11 -0.15 -21.44
C ALA A 35 1.15 0.70 -22.19
N ALA A 36 0.70 1.61 -23.05
CA ALA A 36 1.58 2.55 -23.76
C ALA A 36 2.28 3.50 -22.78
N PHE A 37 1.56 3.98 -21.75
CA PHE A 37 2.10 4.87 -20.74
C PHE A 37 3.15 4.16 -19.90
N ILE A 38 2.85 2.97 -19.37
CA ILE A 38 3.80 2.15 -18.57
C ILE A 38 5.04 1.82 -19.42
N SER A 39 4.86 1.35 -20.67
CA SER A 39 5.97 1.07 -21.58
C SER A 39 6.84 2.29 -21.84
N GLY A 40 6.24 3.46 -22.00
CA GLY A 40 6.95 4.72 -22.18
C GLY A 40 7.72 5.15 -20.92
N ILE A 41 7.14 5.00 -19.72
CA ILE A 41 7.82 5.28 -18.45
C ILE A 41 9.04 4.38 -18.28
N VAL A 42 8.88 3.08 -18.47
CA VAL A 42 9.98 2.10 -18.34
C VAL A 42 11.11 2.39 -19.32
N ALA A 43 10.78 2.67 -20.58
CA ALA A 43 11.78 2.93 -21.62
C ALA A 43 12.47 4.29 -21.44
N SER A 44 11.75 5.32 -21.01
CA SER A 44 12.31 6.67 -20.80
C SER A 44 12.94 6.88 -19.43
N LYS A 45 12.65 5.97 -18.46
CA LYS A 45 13.00 6.12 -17.03
C LYS A 45 12.52 7.48 -16.46
N SER A 46 11.37 7.94 -16.93
CA SER A 46 10.81 9.27 -16.58
C SER A 46 9.30 9.22 -16.55
N THR A 47 8.68 10.06 -15.72
CA THR A 47 7.22 10.31 -15.70
C THR A 47 6.82 11.57 -16.46
N GLN A 48 7.78 12.30 -17.03
CA GLN A 48 7.50 13.50 -17.82
C GLN A 48 6.84 13.12 -19.16
N LEU A 49 5.62 13.59 -19.38
CA LEU A 49 4.82 13.22 -20.55
C LEU A 49 5.55 13.35 -21.91
N PRO A 50 6.32 14.41 -22.21
CA PRO A 50 7.06 14.48 -23.46
C PRO A 50 8.10 13.38 -23.61
N LYS A 51 8.83 13.03 -22.53
CA LYS A 51 9.81 11.94 -22.53
C LYS A 51 9.13 10.58 -22.67
N VAL A 52 8.04 10.36 -21.95
CA VAL A 52 7.24 9.13 -22.07
C VAL A 52 6.72 8.98 -23.50
N ALA A 53 6.10 10.03 -24.05
CA ALA A 53 5.49 10.00 -25.37
C ALA A 53 6.48 9.70 -26.50
N SER A 54 7.75 10.11 -26.37
CA SER A 54 8.80 9.80 -27.35
C SER A 54 9.16 8.30 -27.43
N HIS A 55 8.87 7.53 -26.35
CA HIS A 55 9.14 6.08 -26.28
C HIS A 55 7.88 5.22 -26.48
N VAL A 56 6.68 5.83 -26.57
CA VAL A 56 5.44 5.09 -26.86
C VAL A 56 5.48 4.56 -28.31
N PRO A 57 5.21 3.26 -28.54
CA PRO A 57 5.15 2.71 -29.90
C PRO A 57 3.99 3.28 -30.71
N GLY A 58 4.18 3.40 -32.02
CA GLY A 58 3.16 3.86 -32.96
C GLY A 58 3.66 4.95 -33.93
N GLY A 59 2.91 5.18 -35.01
CA GLY A 59 3.23 6.14 -36.07
C GLY A 59 2.70 7.56 -35.88
N THR A 60 2.00 7.86 -34.76
CA THR A 60 1.43 9.19 -34.51
C THR A 60 2.50 10.21 -34.13
N LYS A 61 2.25 11.50 -34.42
CA LYS A 61 3.16 12.61 -34.07
C LYS A 61 3.39 12.69 -32.55
N PRO A 62 4.60 13.07 -32.07
CA PRO A 62 4.93 13.16 -30.66
C PRO A 62 3.93 14.03 -29.87
N GLU A 63 3.54 15.17 -30.41
CA GLU A 63 2.61 16.10 -29.76
C GLU A 63 1.22 15.48 -29.54
N SER A 64 0.77 14.68 -30.51
CA SER A 64 -0.51 13.96 -30.41
C SER A 64 -0.46 12.87 -29.32
N ARG A 65 0.69 12.21 -29.15
CA ARG A 65 0.91 11.25 -28.08
C ARG A 65 0.89 11.92 -26.70
N VAL A 66 1.59 13.06 -26.56
CA VAL A 66 1.57 13.84 -25.32
C VAL A 66 0.14 14.23 -24.96
N LYS A 67 -0.62 14.80 -25.90
CA LYS A 67 -2.03 15.19 -25.69
C LYS A 67 -2.90 13.99 -25.31
N ARG A 68 -2.67 12.81 -25.91
CA ARG A 68 -3.42 11.60 -25.56
C ARG A 68 -3.12 11.15 -24.15
N LEU A 69 -1.86 11.12 -23.74
CA LEU A 69 -1.45 10.73 -22.37
C LEU A 69 -1.95 11.74 -21.34
N ALA A 70 -1.86 13.04 -21.61
CA ALA A 70 -2.40 14.08 -20.74
C ALA A 70 -3.91 13.90 -20.50
N ARG A 71 -4.69 13.77 -21.58
CA ARG A 71 -6.15 13.53 -21.46
C ARG A 71 -6.47 12.23 -20.72
N TRP A 72 -5.60 11.20 -20.81
CA TRP A 72 -5.80 9.96 -20.10
C TRP A 72 -5.55 10.13 -18.59
N VAL A 73 -4.53 10.91 -18.20
CA VAL A 73 -4.22 11.22 -16.79
C VAL A 73 -5.33 12.08 -16.17
N ASP A 74 -5.88 13.04 -16.94
CA ASP A 74 -6.91 13.98 -16.48
C ASP A 74 -8.34 13.40 -16.59
N ASN A 75 -8.47 12.10 -16.87
CA ASN A 75 -9.77 11.47 -17.09
C ASN A 75 -10.31 10.84 -15.80
N ASP A 76 -11.17 11.53 -15.07
CA ASP A 76 -11.78 11.12 -13.78
C ASP A 76 -12.39 9.70 -13.77
N PRO A 77 -13.06 9.19 -14.82
CA PRO A 77 -13.53 7.80 -14.89
C PRO A 77 -12.43 6.73 -14.79
N ILE A 78 -11.14 7.09 -14.98
CA ILE A 78 -10.03 6.16 -14.88
C ILE A 78 -9.59 6.08 -13.41
N THR A 79 -10.22 5.20 -12.67
CA THR A 79 -9.90 4.94 -11.27
C THR A 79 -8.92 3.78 -11.10
N ALA A 80 -8.31 3.67 -9.92
CA ALA A 80 -7.51 2.50 -9.55
C ALA A 80 -8.35 1.21 -9.59
N ALA A 81 -9.63 1.27 -9.25
CA ALA A 81 -10.55 0.13 -9.32
C ALA A 81 -10.65 -0.45 -10.74
N VAL A 82 -10.62 0.42 -11.76
CA VAL A 82 -10.70 -0.01 -13.17
C VAL A 82 -9.33 -0.40 -13.73
N SER A 83 -8.28 0.34 -13.40
CA SER A 83 -6.99 0.21 -14.10
C SER A 83 -5.95 -0.63 -13.35
N PHE A 84 -6.07 -0.76 -12.03
CA PHE A 84 -5.05 -1.36 -11.16
C PHE A 84 -5.57 -2.58 -10.38
N CYS A 85 -6.73 -2.50 -9.73
CA CYS A 85 -7.22 -3.56 -8.85
C CYS A 85 -7.33 -4.94 -9.52
N PRO A 86 -7.75 -5.10 -10.78
CA PRO A 86 -7.77 -6.41 -11.42
C PRO A 86 -6.39 -7.07 -11.48
N SER A 87 -5.36 -6.29 -11.82
CA SER A 87 -3.97 -6.78 -11.83
C SER A 87 -3.45 -7.11 -10.43
N ALA A 88 -3.84 -6.31 -9.42
CA ALA A 88 -3.49 -6.57 -8.03
C ALA A 88 -4.14 -7.87 -7.51
N GLN A 89 -5.38 -8.14 -7.85
CA GLN A 89 -6.08 -9.38 -7.50
C GLN A 89 -5.42 -10.62 -8.12
N VAL A 90 -5.00 -10.55 -9.38
CA VAL A 90 -4.22 -11.63 -10.03
C VAL A 90 -2.90 -11.89 -9.30
N LEU A 91 -2.23 -10.83 -8.84
CA LEU A 91 -1.01 -10.94 -8.03
C LEU A 91 -1.29 -11.57 -6.66
N LEU A 92 -2.37 -11.15 -5.99
CA LEU A 92 -2.68 -11.57 -4.62
C LEU A 92 -3.17 -13.01 -4.55
N ALA A 93 -3.87 -13.52 -5.56
CA ALA A 93 -4.45 -14.86 -5.54
C ALA A 93 -3.44 -15.98 -5.22
N PRO A 94 -2.28 -16.10 -5.88
CA PRO A 94 -1.28 -17.11 -5.52
C PRO A 94 -0.54 -16.77 -4.21
N LEU A 95 -0.43 -15.50 -3.84
CA LEU A 95 0.23 -15.10 -2.59
C LEU A 95 -0.61 -15.43 -1.37
N ALA A 96 -1.93 -15.41 -1.49
CA ALA A 96 -2.87 -15.72 -0.42
C ALA A 96 -2.87 -17.19 0.03
N LEU A 97 -2.14 -18.07 -0.67
CA LEU A 97 -1.85 -19.43 -0.19
C LEU A 97 -0.90 -19.45 1.02
N GLN A 98 -0.27 -18.33 1.31
CA GLN A 98 0.57 -18.07 2.47
C GLN A 98 0.06 -16.83 3.19
N THR A 99 0.57 -16.56 4.39
CA THR A 99 0.25 -15.30 5.09
C THR A 99 0.68 -14.10 4.27
N LEU A 100 -0.27 -13.24 3.95
CA LEU A 100 -0.02 -11.96 3.30
C LEU A 100 0.53 -10.96 4.33
N VAL A 101 1.75 -10.55 4.15
CA VAL A 101 2.35 -9.49 4.95
C VAL A 101 2.12 -8.16 4.24
N LEU A 102 1.32 -7.30 4.84
CA LEU A 102 1.04 -5.95 4.36
C LEU A 102 1.86 -4.94 5.16
N VAL A 103 2.27 -3.86 4.52
CA VAL A 103 2.97 -2.74 5.16
C VAL A 103 2.22 -1.46 4.86
N LEU A 104 1.84 -0.73 5.91
CA LEU A 104 1.27 0.61 5.82
C LEU A 104 2.37 1.62 6.09
N ASP A 105 2.58 2.54 5.16
CA ASP A 105 3.61 3.59 5.24
C ASP A 105 3.12 4.92 4.66
N GLY A 106 3.60 6.01 5.23
CA GLY A 106 3.39 7.36 4.75
C GLY A 106 4.66 7.95 4.15
N SER A 107 4.59 8.43 2.91
CA SER A 107 5.71 9.03 2.20
C SER A 107 5.40 10.45 1.73
N VAL A 108 6.38 11.36 1.85
CA VAL A 108 6.24 12.72 1.30
C VAL A 108 6.30 12.65 -0.23
N VAL A 109 5.34 13.27 -0.90
CA VAL A 109 5.26 13.30 -2.37
C VAL A 109 5.04 14.74 -2.86
N GLY A 110 5.80 15.11 -3.88
CA GLY A 110 5.68 16.44 -4.48
C GLY A 110 5.90 17.58 -3.47
N ARG A 111 5.23 18.73 -3.72
CA ARG A 111 5.32 19.91 -2.85
C ARG A 111 4.19 19.89 -1.82
N GLY A 112 4.50 19.45 -0.60
CA GLY A 112 3.56 19.46 0.53
C GLY A 112 2.48 18.39 0.48
N GLY A 113 2.66 17.34 -0.31
CA GLY A 113 1.77 16.18 -0.35
C GLY A 113 2.32 15.01 0.48
N VAL A 114 1.40 14.20 0.98
CA VAL A 114 1.69 12.89 1.60
C VAL A 114 0.92 11.84 0.85
N ALA A 115 1.61 10.76 0.47
CA ALA A 115 1.00 9.53 -0.01
C ALA A 115 1.00 8.52 1.13
N LEU A 116 -0.18 8.09 1.53
CA LEU A 116 -0.39 6.96 2.42
C LEU A 116 -0.57 5.73 1.55
N MET A 117 0.21 4.67 1.78
CA MET A 117 0.26 3.52 0.88
C MET A 117 0.22 2.21 1.66
N ILE A 118 -0.50 1.23 1.15
CA ILE A 118 -0.41 -0.16 1.59
C ILE A 118 0.27 -0.98 0.51
N HIS A 119 1.25 -1.75 0.92
CA HIS A 119 2.05 -2.62 0.07
C HIS A 119 1.90 -4.07 0.53
N VAL A 120 1.98 -5.03 -0.38
CA VAL A 120 2.25 -6.43 -0.03
C VAL A 120 3.75 -6.71 -0.14
N VAL A 121 4.29 -7.41 0.85
CA VAL A 121 5.69 -7.85 0.82
C VAL A 121 5.82 -9.07 -0.09
N TYR A 122 6.65 -8.98 -1.12
CA TYR A 122 6.91 -10.06 -2.05
C TYR A 122 8.38 -10.12 -2.44
N LYS A 123 9.05 -11.24 -2.14
CA LYS A 123 10.48 -11.50 -2.47
C LYS A 123 11.39 -10.32 -2.07
N GLY A 124 11.24 -9.82 -0.84
CA GLY A 124 12.03 -8.72 -0.31
C GLY A 124 11.70 -7.34 -0.92
N ARG A 125 10.57 -7.21 -1.60
CA ARG A 125 10.07 -5.95 -2.16
C ARG A 125 8.68 -5.63 -1.60
N ALA A 126 8.37 -4.35 -1.52
CA ALA A 126 7.05 -3.84 -1.20
C ALA A 126 6.33 -3.45 -2.52
N LEU A 127 5.26 -4.17 -2.86
CA LEU A 127 4.46 -3.90 -4.05
C LEU A 127 3.18 -3.16 -3.63
N PRO A 128 2.88 -1.98 -4.19
CA PRO A 128 1.72 -1.19 -3.79
C PRO A 128 0.41 -1.92 -4.13
N LEU A 129 -0.56 -1.86 -3.22
CA LEU A 129 -1.93 -2.37 -3.41
C LEU A 129 -2.97 -1.26 -3.41
N ALA A 130 -2.81 -0.26 -2.54
CA ALA A 130 -3.67 0.91 -2.46
C ALA A 130 -2.89 2.12 -2.00
N TRP A 131 -3.40 3.30 -2.32
CA TRP A 131 -2.82 4.56 -1.87
C TRP A 131 -3.85 5.67 -1.81
N LEU A 132 -3.60 6.63 -0.92
CA LEU A 132 -4.29 7.91 -0.84
C LEU A 132 -3.24 9.03 -0.88
N VAL A 133 -3.49 10.06 -1.68
CA VAL A 133 -2.62 11.24 -1.72
C VAL A 133 -3.40 12.44 -1.23
N ARG A 134 -2.81 13.19 -0.30
CA ARG A 134 -3.42 14.42 0.24
C ARG A 134 -2.37 15.50 0.48
N GLN A 135 -2.83 16.74 0.61
CA GLN A 135 -2.01 17.82 1.16
C GLN A 135 -1.85 17.65 2.67
N GLY A 136 -0.65 17.83 3.19
CA GLY A 136 -0.35 17.69 4.60
C GLY A 136 1.09 17.34 4.89
N LYS A 137 1.39 17.13 6.18
CA LYS A 137 2.72 16.71 6.65
C LYS A 137 2.67 15.22 7.04
N LYS A 138 3.78 14.50 6.81
CA LYS A 138 3.98 13.14 7.33
C LYS A 138 3.93 13.16 8.85
N GLY A 139 3.35 12.13 9.47
CA GLY A 139 3.15 12.05 10.92
C GLY A 139 1.90 12.79 11.43
N HIS A 140 1.10 13.36 10.55
CA HIS A 140 -0.13 14.10 10.88
C HIS A 140 -1.31 13.71 9.99
N VAL A 141 -1.32 12.47 9.49
CA VAL A 141 -2.45 11.96 8.70
C VAL A 141 -3.56 11.52 9.65
N PRO A 142 -4.80 12.01 9.50
CA PRO A 142 -5.92 11.56 10.34
C PRO A 142 -6.14 10.06 10.24
N GLU A 143 -6.41 9.40 11.38
CA GLU A 143 -6.66 7.95 11.47
C GLU A 143 -7.78 7.47 10.52
N ALA A 144 -8.80 8.28 10.29
CA ALA A 144 -9.86 7.98 9.32
C ALA A 144 -9.33 7.71 7.90
N LEU A 145 -8.19 8.30 7.51
CA LEU A 145 -7.57 8.03 6.21
C LEU A 145 -6.73 6.74 6.23
N HIS A 146 -6.17 6.37 7.38
CA HIS A 146 -5.54 5.07 7.57
C HIS A 146 -6.59 3.96 7.36
N ILE A 147 -7.76 4.12 7.98
CA ILE A 147 -8.89 3.20 7.83
C ILE A 147 -9.35 3.14 6.37
N ALA A 148 -9.53 4.31 5.73
CA ALA A 148 -10.00 4.36 4.35
C ALA A 148 -9.06 3.64 3.36
N VAL A 149 -7.74 3.68 3.54
CA VAL A 149 -6.80 2.94 2.67
C VAL A 149 -6.81 1.43 2.97
N ILE A 150 -7.05 1.04 4.23
CA ILE A 150 -7.23 -0.38 4.61
C ILE A 150 -8.50 -0.95 3.97
N GLU A 151 -9.61 -0.23 3.99
CA GLU A 151 -10.85 -0.62 3.34
C GLU A 151 -10.69 -0.83 1.82
N GLN A 152 -9.86 -0.02 1.17
CA GLN A 152 -9.55 -0.21 -0.26
C GLN A 152 -8.82 -1.52 -0.51
N VAL A 153 -7.88 -1.90 0.36
CA VAL A 153 -7.12 -3.16 0.24
C VAL A 153 -7.98 -4.35 0.61
N GLN A 154 -8.78 -4.24 1.66
CA GLN A 154 -9.66 -5.32 2.11
C GLN A 154 -10.54 -5.89 0.97
N ARG A 155 -11.03 -5.02 0.08
CA ARG A 155 -11.82 -5.42 -1.10
C ARG A 155 -11.03 -6.19 -2.16
N GLN A 156 -9.70 -6.18 -2.07
CA GLN A 156 -8.80 -6.86 -3.01
C GLN A 156 -8.24 -8.16 -2.43
N ILE A 157 -8.29 -8.33 -1.11
CA ILE A 157 -7.77 -9.52 -0.42
C ILE A 157 -8.67 -10.73 -0.76
N PRO A 158 -8.07 -11.83 -1.22
CA PRO A 158 -8.82 -13.07 -1.45
C PRO A 158 -9.50 -13.57 -0.18
N ALA A 159 -10.72 -14.12 -0.32
CA ALA A 159 -11.47 -14.66 0.81
C ALA A 159 -10.67 -15.77 1.49
N GLY A 160 -10.66 -15.77 2.83
CA GLY A 160 -9.95 -16.74 3.66
C GLY A 160 -8.43 -16.56 3.73
N ALA A 161 -7.86 -15.53 3.10
CA ALA A 161 -6.45 -15.24 3.22
C ALA A 161 -6.07 -14.80 4.64
N GLN A 162 -4.98 -15.33 5.17
CA GLN A 162 -4.38 -14.85 6.41
C GLN A 162 -3.60 -13.58 6.12
N VAL A 163 -3.84 -12.52 6.91
CA VAL A 163 -3.20 -11.21 6.72
C VAL A 163 -2.55 -10.75 8.02
N VAL A 164 -1.34 -10.22 7.89
CA VAL A 164 -0.64 -9.49 8.97
C VAL A 164 -0.30 -8.10 8.45
N LEU A 165 -0.81 -7.06 9.11
CA LEU A 165 -0.48 -5.67 8.81
C LEU A 165 0.67 -5.19 9.69
N LEU A 166 1.68 -4.59 9.06
CA LEU A 166 2.81 -3.94 9.73
C LEU A 166 2.68 -2.42 9.59
N GLY A 167 2.92 -1.69 10.69
CA GLY A 167 2.92 -0.22 10.68
C GLY A 167 3.95 0.36 11.64
N ASP A 168 4.40 1.58 11.35
CA ASP A 168 5.23 2.34 12.28
C ASP A 168 4.36 3.06 13.35
N GLY A 169 4.97 3.91 14.18
CA GLY A 169 4.29 4.58 15.28
C GLY A 169 3.25 5.64 14.85
N GLU A 170 3.11 5.95 13.56
CA GLU A 170 2.01 6.78 13.06
C GLU A 170 0.68 6.00 13.01
N PHE A 171 0.75 4.65 13.01
CA PHE A 171 -0.38 3.75 12.79
C PHE A 171 -0.79 2.99 14.05
N ASP A 172 -0.52 3.52 15.24
CA ASP A 172 -0.86 2.89 16.52
C ASP A 172 -2.25 3.30 17.08
N GLY A 173 -3.09 3.94 16.28
CA GLY A 173 -4.44 4.35 16.65
C GLY A 173 -5.34 3.15 17.00
N THR A 174 -6.10 3.26 18.07
CA THR A 174 -6.95 2.16 18.58
C THR A 174 -8.14 1.85 17.68
N THR A 175 -8.69 2.85 16.99
CA THR A 175 -9.78 2.64 16.01
C THR A 175 -9.28 1.88 14.79
N LEU A 176 -8.05 2.18 14.34
CA LEU A 176 -7.38 1.47 13.27
C LEU A 176 -7.15 0.00 13.65
N GLN A 177 -6.61 -0.24 14.84
CA GLN A 177 -6.36 -1.59 15.36
C GLN A 177 -7.65 -2.39 15.46
N GLN A 178 -8.74 -1.79 15.94
CA GLN A 178 -10.06 -2.43 16.00
C GLN A 178 -10.57 -2.78 14.59
N THR A 179 -10.44 -1.86 13.64
CA THR A 179 -10.84 -2.10 12.23
C THR A 179 -10.09 -3.29 11.63
N ILE A 180 -8.79 -3.42 11.92
CA ILE A 180 -7.97 -4.55 11.45
C ILE A 180 -8.46 -5.87 12.06
N GLN A 181 -8.80 -5.87 13.36
CA GLN A 181 -9.36 -7.03 14.04
C GLN A 181 -10.74 -7.41 13.51
N ASP A 182 -11.60 -6.46 13.19
CA ASP A 182 -12.93 -6.69 12.63
C ASP A 182 -12.85 -7.39 11.25
N TYR A 183 -11.75 -7.20 10.51
CA TYR A 183 -11.44 -7.95 9.29
C TYR A 183 -10.77 -9.32 9.57
N HIS A 184 -10.61 -9.71 10.83
CA HIS A 184 -9.88 -10.91 11.24
C HIS A 184 -8.43 -10.93 10.77
N TRP A 185 -7.81 -9.77 10.64
CA TRP A 185 -6.39 -9.62 10.35
C TRP A 185 -5.58 -9.50 11.63
N SER A 186 -4.36 -9.99 11.62
CA SER A 186 -3.37 -9.69 12.65
C SER A 186 -2.63 -8.41 12.32
N TYR A 187 -2.04 -7.78 13.31
CA TYR A 187 -1.22 -6.59 13.10
C TYR A 187 0.00 -6.57 14.02
N VAL A 188 1.04 -5.90 13.57
CA VAL A 188 2.19 -5.50 14.39
C VAL A 188 2.47 -4.03 14.10
N VAL A 189 2.21 -3.18 15.07
CA VAL A 189 2.42 -1.74 14.97
C VAL A 189 3.39 -1.29 16.04
N ARG A 190 4.30 -0.42 15.64
CA ARG A 190 5.19 0.22 16.63
C ARG A 190 4.39 1.27 17.38
N THR A 191 4.62 1.35 18.69
CA THR A 191 3.97 2.38 19.51
C THR A 191 4.98 3.22 20.26
N GLY A 192 4.51 4.34 20.83
CA GLY A 192 5.33 5.25 21.60
C GLY A 192 5.70 4.72 23.00
N SER A 193 6.89 5.03 23.47
CA SER A 193 7.35 4.63 24.81
C SER A 193 6.52 5.21 25.97
N HIS A 194 5.81 6.29 25.72
CA HIS A 194 5.02 7.03 26.72
C HIS A 194 3.58 6.53 26.89
N ILE A 195 3.14 5.52 26.14
CA ILE A 195 1.79 4.99 26.29
C ILE A 195 1.59 4.35 27.67
N THR A 196 0.36 4.45 28.18
CA THR A 196 -0.06 3.76 29.39
C THR A 196 -0.31 2.30 29.09
N VAL A 197 0.23 1.44 29.93
CA VAL A 197 0.11 -0.02 29.87
C VAL A 197 -0.54 -0.49 31.17
N ARG A 198 -1.56 -1.36 31.08
CA ARG A 198 -2.15 -2.08 32.21
C ARG A 198 -1.94 -3.55 32.01
N TRP A 199 -1.30 -4.17 32.97
CA TRP A 199 -0.95 -5.58 32.93
C TRP A 199 -0.85 -6.14 34.35
N ASP A 200 -1.46 -7.28 34.58
CA ASP A 200 -1.46 -7.99 35.87
C ASP A 200 -1.84 -7.11 37.09
N GLY A 201 -2.87 -6.28 36.88
CA GLY A 201 -3.33 -5.35 37.94
C GLY A 201 -2.53 -4.07 38.09
N GLU A 202 -1.37 -3.98 37.49
CA GLU A 202 -0.47 -2.84 37.53
C GLU A 202 -0.70 -1.86 36.38
N THR A 203 -0.37 -0.60 36.59
CA THR A 203 -0.43 0.45 35.56
C THR A 203 0.91 1.17 35.49
N PHE A 204 1.53 1.16 34.33
CA PHE A 204 2.83 1.78 34.11
C PHE A 204 2.95 2.35 32.69
N ARG A 205 4.07 2.97 32.34
CA ARG A 205 4.38 3.40 30.99
C ARG A 205 5.22 2.35 30.28
N CYS A 206 5.07 2.25 28.95
CA CYS A 206 5.86 1.31 28.14
C CYS A 206 7.38 1.49 28.34
N GLU A 207 7.86 2.72 28.56
CA GLU A 207 9.26 3.03 28.86
C GLU A 207 9.77 2.35 30.16
N THR A 208 8.89 2.08 31.13
CA THR A 208 9.24 1.35 32.34
C THR A 208 9.67 -0.07 32.03
N VAL A 209 8.96 -0.75 31.13
CA VAL A 209 9.36 -2.09 30.66
C VAL A 209 10.70 -2.01 29.94
N ALA A 210 10.85 -1.03 29.04
CA ALA A 210 12.07 -0.84 28.27
C ALA A 210 13.30 -0.61 29.17
N SER A 211 13.13 0.09 30.30
CA SER A 211 14.23 0.34 31.26
C SER A 211 14.72 -0.92 32.01
N CYS A 212 13.88 -1.97 32.06
CA CYS A 212 14.20 -3.24 32.69
C CYS A 212 14.79 -4.29 31.74
N ILE A 213 14.85 -3.99 30.44
CA ILE A 213 15.27 -4.95 29.40
C ILE A 213 16.77 -4.77 29.10
N THR A 214 17.50 -5.88 29.05
CA THR A 214 18.89 -5.89 28.58
C THR A 214 18.97 -5.81 27.04
N PRO A 215 19.97 -5.11 26.47
CA PRO A 215 20.14 -5.06 25.01
C PRO A 215 20.20 -6.45 24.38
N GLY A 216 19.36 -6.69 23.38
CA GLY A 216 19.26 -7.96 22.66
C GLY A 216 18.29 -8.97 23.25
N THR A 217 17.53 -8.62 24.31
CA THR A 217 16.42 -9.42 24.82
C THR A 217 15.09 -8.96 24.24
N LEU A 218 14.14 -9.90 24.17
CA LEU A 218 12.74 -9.65 23.83
C LEU A 218 11.89 -10.00 25.05
N VAL A 219 11.01 -9.11 25.46
CA VAL A 219 9.99 -9.35 26.50
C VAL A 219 8.61 -9.33 25.84
N GLU A 220 7.83 -10.34 26.13
CA GLU A 220 6.44 -10.48 25.67
C GLU A 220 5.50 -10.37 26.89
N LEU A 221 4.54 -9.45 26.80
CA LEU A 221 3.46 -9.32 27.76
C LEU A 221 2.15 -9.62 27.03
N THR A 222 1.44 -10.64 27.46
CA THR A 222 0.13 -11.03 26.94
C THR A 222 -1.00 -10.39 27.75
N ASP A 223 -2.19 -10.30 27.14
CA ASP A 223 -3.40 -9.76 27.78
C ASP A 223 -3.25 -8.33 28.30
N VAL A 224 -2.41 -7.56 27.62
CA VAL A 224 -2.12 -6.16 27.96
C VAL A 224 -3.26 -5.27 27.49
N ARG A 225 -3.59 -4.26 28.29
CA ARG A 225 -4.43 -3.14 27.85
C ARG A 225 -3.57 -1.89 27.70
N VAL A 226 -3.69 -1.22 26.56
CA VAL A 226 -2.89 -0.04 26.23
C VAL A 226 -3.75 1.22 26.15
N THR A 227 -3.11 2.37 26.19
CA THR A 227 -3.72 3.71 26.18
C THR A 227 -4.53 4.03 27.44
N GLN A 228 -5.05 5.27 27.53
CA GLN A 228 -5.90 5.69 28.65
C GLN A 228 -7.27 4.99 28.61
N GLU A 229 -7.79 4.69 27.41
CA GLU A 229 -9.04 3.99 27.20
C GLU A 229 -8.97 2.48 27.48
N ALA A 230 -7.80 1.96 27.87
CA ALA A 230 -7.58 0.53 28.17
C ALA A 230 -7.95 -0.40 26.98
N TYR A 231 -7.57 0.01 25.77
CA TYR A 231 -7.75 -0.80 24.56
C TYR A 231 -7.02 -2.16 24.67
N GLY A 232 -7.67 -3.22 24.28
CA GLY A 232 -7.12 -4.57 24.31
C GLY A 232 -8.16 -5.63 24.65
N PRO A 233 -7.77 -6.90 24.89
CA PRO A 233 -6.38 -7.31 25.14
C PRO A 233 -5.52 -7.31 23.88
N VAL A 234 -4.24 -6.93 24.05
CA VAL A 234 -3.20 -7.01 23.00
C VAL A 234 -1.95 -7.68 23.55
N MET A 235 -1.07 -8.13 22.67
CA MET A 235 0.28 -8.53 23.02
C MET A 235 1.23 -7.34 22.87
N LEU A 236 2.00 -7.04 23.89
CA LEU A 236 3.04 -6.02 23.86
C LEU A 236 4.40 -6.70 23.76
N LEU A 237 5.14 -6.37 22.69
CA LEU A 237 6.49 -6.84 22.47
C LEU A 237 7.46 -5.69 22.75
N CYS A 238 8.34 -5.86 23.72
CA CYS A 238 9.39 -4.92 24.04
C CYS A 238 10.75 -5.54 23.70
N CYS A 239 11.50 -4.87 22.83
CA CYS A 239 12.85 -5.29 22.48
C CYS A 239 13.79 -4.10 22.42
N TRP A 240 15.03 -4.32 22.82
CA TRP A 240 16.08 -3.34 22.63
C TRP A 240 16.92 -3.76 21.40
N ALA A 241 16.73 -3.04 20.28
CA ALA A 241 17.56 -3.25 19.10
C ALA A 241 19.01 -2.80 19.43
N LYS A 242 19.98 -3.66 19.12
CA LYS A 242 21.38 -3.20 19.05
C LYS A 242 21.45 -2.24 17.89
N GLY A 243 21.78 -0.96 18.15
CA GLY A 243 22.04 0.05 17.14
C GLY A 243 23.26 -0.30 16.27
#